data_e4c371f9614c9123110e240ff40de469
#
_entry.id   e4c371f9614c9123110e240ff40de469
#
_cell.length_a   1.000
_cell.length_b   1.000
_cell.length_c   1.000
_cell.angle_alpha   90.00
_cell.angle_beta   90.00
_cell.angle_gamma   90.00
#
_symmetry.space_group_name_H-M   'P 1'
#
loop_
_entity.id
_entity.type
_entity.pdbx_description
1 polymer ?
#
loop_
_entity_poly.entity_id
_entity_poly.type
_entity_poly.pdbx_seq_one_letter_code
_entity_poly.pdbx_strand_id
1 'polypeptide(L)'
;MLPNQIQVQTSLMNNVQFISDPLPTIESEVFTKIFEAIKLHKTISFRYRSIKATEHTPHSLDPYKIYCQKGDWYAIGYCHKHDKYSTYNLSRMKNITLLDEFEPDPDYEIKVYIDPNFGVWNNEFPVKKIELVFDKSINTYILERTWHKNQTCHQEKD
;
A
#
# COMPACT_ATOMS: atom_id res chain seq x y z
N MET A 1 1.24 -9.64 10.73
CA MET A 1 2.62 -10.13 10.96
C MET A 1 2.86 -10.15 12.45
N LEU A 2 3.18 -11.30 13.04
CA LEU A 2 3.56 -11.38 14.46
C LEU A 2 4.87 -10.62 14.68
N PRO A 3 5.02 -9.88 15.80
CA PRO A 3 6.31 -9.29 16.14
C PRO A 3 7.38 -10.38 16.19
N ASN A 4 8.55 -10.13 15.62
CA ASN A 4 9.67 -11.09 15.49
C ASN A 4 10.19 -11.70 16.83
N GLN A 5 9.59 -11.34 17.96
CA GLN A 5 10.04 -11.75 19.29
C GLN A 5 9.06 -12.66 20.05
N ILE A 6 7.89 -12.98 19.45
CA ILE A 6 6.93 -13.88 20.12
C ILE A 6 7.02 -15.26 19.48
N GLN A 7 7.76 -16.16 20.11
CA GLN A 7 7.65 -17.59 19.83
C GLN A 7 6.42 -18.13 20.58
N VAL A 8 5.29 -18.22 19.88
CA VAL A 8 4.06 -18.79 20.45
C VAL A 8 4.10 -20.30 20.23
N GLN A 9 4.09 -21.08 21.31
CA GLN A 9 3.90 -22.52 21.21
C GLN A 9 2.53 -22.80 20.61
N THR A 10 2.43 -23.78 19.71
CA THR A 10 1.19 -24.13 18.98
C THR A 10 0.00 -24.38 19.90
N SER A 11 0.25 -24.89 21.13
CA SER A 11 -0.78 -25.12 22.17
C SER A 11 -1.42 -23.85 22.71
N LEU A 12 -0.77 -22.69 22.59
CA LEU A 12 -1.28 -21.39 23.05
C LEU A 12 -2.04 -20.62 21.98
N MET A 13 -2.01 -21.08 20.73
CA MET A 13 -2.70 -20.39 19.60
C MET A 13 -4.21 -20.29 19.81
N ASN A 14 -4.82 -21.22 20.53
CA ASN A 14 -6.26 -21.17 20.83
C ASN A 14 -6.63 -20.02 21.79
N ASN A 15 -5.68 -19.45 22.50
CA ASN A 15 -5.87 -18.36 23.44
C ASN A 15 -5.48 -16.99 22.88
N VAL A 16 -5.09 -16.93 21.59
CA VAL A 16 -4.69 -15.69 20.92
C VAL A 16 -5.66 -15.40 19.80
N GLN A 17 -6.37 -14.30 19.92
CA GLN A 17 -7.27 -13.81 18.87
C GLN A 17 -6.69 -12.56 18.21
N PHE A 18 -6.54 -12.61 16.89
CA PHE A 18 -6.16 -11.43 16.10
C PHE A 18 -7.45 -10.75 15.62
N ILE A 19 -7.66 -9.52 16.09
CA ILE A 19 -8.74 -8.68 15.61
C ILE A 19 -8.11 -7.74 14.57
N SER A 20 -8.48 -7.93 13.31
CA SER A 20 -8.07 -7.06 12.20
C SER A 20 -9.26 -6.27 11.70
N ASP A 21 -8.98 -5.13 11.07
CA ASP A 21 -9.99 -4.42 10.32
C ASP A 21 -10.57 -5.32 9.21
N PRO A 22 -11.83 -5.09 8.77
CA PRO A 22 -12.38 -5.80 7.63
C PRO A 22 -11.49 -5.67 6.41
N LEU A 23 -11.04 -6.82 5.87
CA LEU A 23 -10.16 -6.85 4.71
C LEU A 23 -10.98 -7.00 3.42
N PRO A 24 -10.61 -6.29 2.35
CA PRO A 24 -11.26 -6.45 1.07
C PRO A 24 -10.93 -7.83 0.48
N THR A 25 -11.91 -8.45 -0.16
CA THR A 25 -11.70 -9.69 -0.91
C THR A 25 -10.98 -9.38 -2.22
N ILE A 26 -9.89 -10.10 -2.48
CA ILE A 26 -9.14 -10.04 -3.73
C ILE A 26 -9.31 -11.41 -4.41
N GLU A 27 -9.71 -11.40 -5.68
CA GLU A 27 -9.75 -12.62 -6.48
C GLU A 27 -8.32 -13.16 -6.63
N SER A 28 -8.12 -14.46 -6.37
CA SER A 28 -6.79 -15.10 -6.42
C SER A 28 -6.11 -14.93 -7.78
N GLU A 29 -6.89 -14.92 -8.85
CA GLU A 29 -6.42 -14.69 -10.22
C GLU A 29 -5.77 -13.31 -10.39
N VAL A 30 -6.32 -12.27 -9.76
CA VAL A 30 -5.77 -10.89 -9.80
C VAL A 30 -4.36 -10.88 -9.24
N PHE A 31 -4.17 -11.48 -8.08
CA PHE A 31 -2.88 -11.53 -7.41
C PHE A 31 -1.85 -12.32 -8.23
N THR A 32 -2.24 -13.50 -8.72
CA THR A 32 -1.37 -14.39 -9.49
C THR A 32 -0.91 -13.72 -10.79
N LYS A 33 -1.83 -13.11 -11.55
CA LYS A 33 -1.49 -12.45 -12.82
C LYS A 33 -0.58 -11.24 -12.65
N ILE A 34 -0.78 -10.43 -11.59
CA ILE A 34 0.10 -9.30 -11.34
C ILE A 34 1.50 -9.77 -10.94
N PHE A 35 1.60 -10.83 -10.12
CA PHE A 35 2.90 -11.42 -9.76
C PHE A 35 3.63 -11.96 -10.98
N GLU A 36 2.91 -12.67 -11.85
CA GLU A 36 3.45 -13.17 -13.11
C GLU A 36 3.93 -12.03 -14.01
N ALA A 37 3.13 -10.97 -14.15
CA ALA A 37 3.48 -9.81 -14.96
C ALA A 37 4.75 -9.11 -14.46
N ILE A 38 4.89 -8.93 -13.13
CA ILE A 38 6.11 -8.38 -12.54
C ILE A 38 7.32 -9.27 -12.82
N LYS A 39 7.17 -10.58 -12.63
CA LYS A 39 8.26 -11.55 -12.85
C LYS A 39 8.74 -11.58 -14.31
N LEU A 40 7.82 -11.43 -15.26
CA LEU A 40 8.07 -11.52 -16.69
C LEU A 40 8.24 -10.15 -17.37
N HIS A 41 8.20 -9.05 -16.60
CA HIS A 41 8.21 -7.67 -17.10
C HIS A 41 7.15 -7.44 -18.18
N LYS A 42 5.91 -7.91 -17.93
CA LYS A 42 4.81 -7.77 -18.88
C LYS A 42 3.86 -6.67 -18.47
N THR A 43 3.51 -5.83 -19.43
CA THR A 43 2.40 -4.87 -19.31
C THR A 43 1.11 -5.64 -19.02
N ILE A 44 0.27 -5.11 -18.15
CA ILE A 44 -1.07 -5.63 -17.91
C ILE A 44 -2.14 -4.65 -18.39
N SER A 45 -3.20 -5.17 -18.99
CA SER A 45 -4.47 -4.45 -19.16
C SER A 45 -5.47 -4.95 -18.12
N PHE A 46 -6.31 -4.04 -17.60
CA PHE A 46 -7.31 -4.36 -16.61
C PHE A 46 -8.42 -3.32 -16.56
N ARG A 47 -9.53 -3.67 -15.93
CA ARG A 47 -10.59 -2.71 -15.61
C ARG A 47 -10.49 -2.30 -14.16
N TYR A 48 -10.54 -0.99 -13.90
CA TYR A 48 -10.39 -0.42 -12.56
C TYR A 48 -11.51 0.55 -12.20
N ARG A 49 -11.99 0.44 -10.95
CA ARG A 49 -12.96 1.38 -10.38
C ARG A 49 -12.32 2.16 -9.24
N SER A 50 -12.06 3.44 -9.45
CA SER A 50 -11.59 4.32 -8.37
C SER A 50 -12.69 4.53 -7.31
N ILE A 51 -12.31 5.00 -6.12
CA ILE A 51 -13.27 5.19 -5.00
C ILE A 51 -14.44 6.10 -5.40
N LYS A 52 -14.16 7.13 -6.20
CA LYS A 52 -15.16 8.13 -6.62
C LYS A 52 -15.89 7.74 -7.89
N ALA A 53 -15.49 6.67 -8.57
CA ALA A 53 -16.10 6.27 -9.83
C ALA A 53 -17.24 5.27 -9.62
N THR A 54 -18.29 5.38 -10.41
CA THR A 54 -19.41 4.43 -10.45
C THR A 54 -19.12 3.23 -11.34
N GLU A 55 -18.25 3.39 -12.34
CA GLU A 55 -17.94 2.38 -13.34
C GLU A 55 -16.47 1.98 -13.38
N HIS A 56 -16.20 0.78 -13.89
CA HIS A 56 -14.86 0.32 -14.18
C HIS A 56 -14.40 0.88 -15.54
N THR A 57 -13.26 1.55 -15.56
CA THR A 57 -12.62 2.05 -16.77
C THR A 57 -11.40 1.21 -17.14
N PRO A 58 -11.04 1.13 -18.45
CA PRO A 58 -9.85 0.41 -18.88
C PRO A 58 -8.57 1.16 -18.51
N HIS A 59 -7.57 0.39 -18.07
CA HIS A 59 -6.22 0.87 -17.74
C HIS A 59 -5.18 -0.08 -18.31
N SER A 60 -3.96 0.43 -18.49
CA SER A 60 -2.78 -0.33 -18.81
C SER A 60 -1.65 0.09 -17.87
N LEU A 61 -0.91 -0.88 -17.35
CA LEU A 61 0.13 -0.69 -16.33
C LEU A 61 1.32 -1.60 -16.61
N ASP A 62 2.52 -1.06 -16.50
CA ASP A 62 3.77 -1.81 -16.36
C ASP A 62 4.02 -2.00 -14.87
N PRO A 63 3.72 -3.18 -14.30
CA PRO A 63 3.77 -3.36 -12.86
C PRO A 63 5.20 -3.59 -12.39
N TYR A 64 5.62 -2.86 -11.36
CA TYR A 64 6.96 -3.00 -10.76
C TYR A 64 6.93 -3.72 -9.42
N LYS A 65 5.91 -3.48 -8.61
CA LYS A 65 5.86 -4.04 -7.25
C LYS A 65 4.44 -4.16 -6.70
N ILE A 66 4.27 -5.14 -5.82
CA ILE A 66 3.10 -5.28 -4.95
C ILE A 66 3.52 -4.97 -3.51
N TYR A 67 2.69 -4.27 -2.76
CA TYR A 67 2.87 -4.08 -1.33
C TYR A 67 1.55 -4.16 -0.58
N CYS A 68 1.65 -4.47 0.71
CA CYS A 68 0.51 -4.50 1.61
C CYS A 68 0.64 -3.39 2.65
N GLN A 69 -0.43 -2.62 2.82
CA GLN A 69 -0.52 -1.61 3.87
C GLN A 69 -1.85 -1.73 4.60
N LYS A 70 -1.79 -1.96 5.91
CA LYS A 70 -2.98 -2.13 6.77
C LYS A 70 -3.97 -3.17 6.24
N GLY A 71 -3.46 -4.24 5.60
CA GLY A 71 -4.27 -5.30 5.02
C GLY A 71 -4.76 -5.07 3.59
N ASP A 72 -4.69 -3.86 3.06
CA ASP A 72 -4.94 -3.56 1.66
C ASP A 72 -3.72 -3.85 0.80
N TRP A 73 -3.93 -4.49 -0.34
CA TRP A 73 -2.90 -4.80 -1.31
C TRP A 73 -2.94 -3.86 -2.51
N TYR A 74 -1.76 -3.43 -2.92
CA TYR A 74 -1.57 -2.44 -3.99
C TYR A 74 -0.52 -2.89 -4.97
N ALA A 75 -0.75 -2.62 -6.26
CA ALA A 75 0.25 -2.67 -7.31
C ALA A 75 0.72 -1.26 -7.65
N ILE A 76 2.03 -1.10 -7.79
CA ILE A 76 2.64 0.13 -8.30
C ILE A 76 3.24 -0.18 -9.66
N GLY A 77 3.07 0.74 -10.60
CA GLY A 77 3.65 0.66 -11.92
C GLY A 77 3.46 1.93 -12.72
N TYR A 78 4.04 1.94 -13.91
CA TYR A 78 3.85 3.02 -14.87
C TYR A 78 2.51 2.85 -15.57
N CYS A 79 1.65 3.84 -15.44
CA CYS A 79 0.31 3.84 -16.03
C CYS A 79 0.31 4.56 -17.36
N HIS A 80 0.13 3.84 -18.46
CA HIS A 80 0.11 4.40 -19.81
C HIS A 80 -1.01 5.41 -20.03
N LYS A 81 -2.16 5.24 -19.36
CA LYS A 81 -3.29 6.18 -19.45
C LYS A 81 -2.99 7.56 -18.86
N HIS A 82 -2.17 7.61 -17.82
CA HIS A 82 -1.88 8.84 -17.07
C HIS A 82 -0.46 9.35 -17.27
N ASP A 83 0.36 8.60 -18.05
CA ASP A 83 1.76 8.91 -18.34
C ASP A 83 2.58 9.16 -17.08
N LYS A 84 2.36 8.33 -16.04
CA LYS A 84 3.03 8.43 -14.74
C LYS A 84 2.96 7.16 -13.92
N TYR A 85 3.84 7.03 -12.95
CA TYR A 85 3.74 5.98 -11.94
C TYR A 85 2.48 6.17 -11.09
N SER A 86 1.74 5.08 -10.94
CA SER A 86 0.45 5.07 -10.27
C SER A 86 0.29 3.86 -9.39
N THR A 87 -0.55 4.01 -8.36
CA THR A 87 -0.86 2.97 -7.40
C THR A 87 -2.30 2.50 -7.56
N TYR A 88 -2.50 1.19 -7.65
CA TYR A 88 -3.79 0.56 -7.83
C TYR A 88 -4.07 -0.45 -6.72
N ASN A 89 -5.22 -0.32 -6.03
CA ASN A 89 -5.66 -1.30 -5.06
C ASN A 89 -6.17 -2.56 -5.78
N LEU A 90 -5.63 -3.73 -5.42
CA LEU A 90 -5.92 -5.00 -6.10
C LEU A 90 -7.39 -5.41 -6.02
N SER A 91 -8.08 -5.11 -4.92
CA SER A 91 -9.49 -5.47 -4.75
C SER A 91 -10.44 -4.76 -5.73
N ARG A 92 -9.94 -3.71 -6.40
CA ARG A 92 -10.70 -2.91 -7.37
C ARG A 92 -10.30 -3.17 -8.82
N MET A 93 -9.38 -4.10 -9.03
CA MET A 93 -8.94 -4.54 -10.35
C MET A 93 -9.76 -5.74 -10.82
N LYS A 94 -10.11 -5.78 -12.10
CA LYS A 94 -10.81 -6.90 -12.73
C LYS A 94 -10.30 -7.16 -14.14
N ASN A 95 -10.52 -8.37 -14.63
CA ASN A 95 -10.24 -8.77 -16.02
C ASN A 95 -8.79 -8.47 -16.42
N ILE A 96 -7.82 -8.93 -15.62
CA ILE A 96 -6.40 -8.71 -15.91
C ILE A 96 -5.97 -9.61 -17.07
N THR A 97 -5.30 -9.01 -18.04
CA THR A 97 -4.69 -9.70 -19.18
C THR A 97 -3.23 -9.26 -19.29
N LEU A 98 -2.30 -10.20 -19.44
CA LEU A 98 -0.91 -9.93 -19.73
C LEU A 98 -0.78 -9.55 -21.19
N LEU A 99 0.00 -8.49 -21.44
CA LEU A 99 0.31 -7.97 -22.79
C LEU A 99 1.79 -8.23 -23.11
N ASP A 100 2.35 -7.37 -23.98
CA ASP A 100 3.76 -7.43 -24.39
C ASP A 100 4.70 -7.12 -23.23
N GLU A 101 5.99 -7.46 -23.42
CA GLU A 101 7.04 -7.15 -22.47
C GLU A 101 7.37 -5.65 -22.51
N PHE A 102 7.69 -5.08 -21.36
CA PHE A 102 8.19 -3.71 -21.22
C PHE A 102 9.64 -3.73 -20.71
N GLU A 103 10.40 -2.71 -21.05
CA GLU A 103 11.75 -2.53 -20.52
C GLU A 103 11.65 -1.78 -19.18
N PRO A 104 12.11 -2.39 -18.06
CA PRO A 104 12.04 -1.72 -16.76
C PRO A 104 12.91 -0.48 -16.72
N ASP A 105 12.36 0.60 -16.15
CA ASP A 105 13.10 1.83 -15.86
C ASP A 105 14.15 1.54 -14.76
N PRO A 106 15.46 1.66 -15.05
CA PRO A 106 16.51 1.39 -14.08
C PRO A 106 16.55 2.40 -12.93
N ASP A 107 16.00 3.58 -13.14
CA ASP A 107 15.98 4.67 -12.16
C ASP A 107 14.71 4.63 -11.27
N TYR A 108 13.84 3.64 -11.47
CA TYR A 108 12.64 3.48 -10.65
C TYR A 108 13.00 3.16 -9.19
N GLU A 109 12.75 4.09 -8.31
CA GLU A 109 12.86 3.90 -6.87
C GLU A 109 11.47 3.92 -6.20
N ILE A 110 11.01 2.76 -5.77
CA ILE A 110 9.72 2.64 -5.09
C ILE A 110 9.61 3.54 -3.84
N LYS A 111 10.72 3.81 -3.17
CA LYS A 111 10.76 4.69 -1.99
C LYS A 111 10.28 6.10 -2.28
N VAL A 112 10.53 6.60 -3.49
CA VAL A 112 10.07 7.92 -3.93
C VAL A 112 8.55 8.02 -3.90
N TYR A 113 7.85 6.90 -4.13
CA TYR A 113 6.39 6.87 -4.23
C TYR A 113 5.67 6.44 -2.96
N ILE A 114 6.30 5.67 -2.08
CA ILE A 114 5.67 5.16 -0.84
C ILE A 114 6.14 5.92 0.39
N ASP A 115 7.43 6.17 0.49
CA ASP A 115 8.09 6.66 1.72
C ASP A 115 7.68 8.08 2.18
N PRO A 116 7.46 9.07 1.31
CA PRO A 116 7.09 10.41 1.77
C PRO A 116 5.61 10.55 2.15
N ASN A 117 4.79 9.52 1.91
CA ASN A 117 3.35 9.59 2.07
C ASN A 117 2.88 9.02 3.40
N PHE A 118 1.92 9.68 4.02
CA PHE A 118 1.14 9.12 5.13
C PHE A 118 0.07 8.18 4.57
N GLY A 119 0.48 6.97 4.21
CA GLY A 119 -0.40 5.98 3.56
C GLY A 119 -0.15 5.86 2.05
N VAL A 120 -1.16 5.35 1.33
CA VAL A 120 -1.10 5.02 -0.12
C VAL A 120 -1.43 6.19 -1.05
N TRP A 121 -1.74 7.34 -0.49
CA TRP A 121 -2.09 8.52 -1.29
C TRP A 121 -0.81 9.20 -1.78
N ASN A 122 -0.52 9.02 -3.05
CA ASN A 122 0.55 9.75 -3.71
C ASN A 122 -0.02 11.06 -4.25
N ASN A 123 0.24 12.15 -3.55
CA ASN A 123 -0.13 13.50 -4.00
C ASN A 123 1.10 14.18 -4.56
N GLU A 124 0.93 14.86 -5.68
CA GLU A 124 1.96 15.72 -6.31
C GLU A 124 2.23 17.01 -5.49
N PHE A 125 1.64 17.10 -4.30
CA PHE A 125 1.82 18.27 -3.43
C PHE A 125 3.11 18.16 -2.60
N PRO A 126 3.77 19.28 -2.34
CA PRO A 126 4.96 19.31 -1.50
C PRO A 126 4.66 18.81 -0.09
N VAL A 127 5.62 18.10 0.48
CA VAL A 127 5.55 17.62 1.87
C VAL A 127 5.36 18.83 2.81
N LYS A 128 4.36 18.77 3.69
CA LYS A 128 4.06 19.82 4.68
C LYS A 128 4.43 19.32 6.07
N LYS A 129 4.98 20.21 6.87
CA LYS A 129 5.09 20.00 8.31
C LYS A 129 3.70 20.17 8.92
N ILE A 130 3.27 19.19 9.69
CA ILE A 130 2.02 19.21 10.44
C ILE A 130 2.39 19.13 11.92
N GLU A 131 1.85 20.01 12.73
CA GLU A 131 1.99 20.01 14.18
C GLU A 131 0.64 19.60 14.79
N LEU A 132 0.69 18.59 15.66
CA LEU A 132 -0.48 18.09 16.37
C LEU A 132 -0.23 18.23 17.86
N VAL A 133 -1.18 18.83 18.54
CA VAL A 133 -1.16 19.00 20.01
C VAL A 133 -2.17 18.01 20.60
N PHE A 134 -1.74 17.25 21.57
CA PHE A 134 -2.56 16.25 22.24
C PHE A 134 -2.69 16.56 23.73
N ASP A 135 -3.84 16.25 24.30
CA ASP A 135 -4.07 16.33 25.74
C ASP A 135 -3.15 15.37 26.52
N LYS A 136 -2.74 15.77 27.71
CA LYS A 136 -1.86 14.95 28.57
C LYS A 136 -2.41 13.56 28.87
N SER A 137 -3.72 13.40 28.95
CA SER A 137 -4.37 12.10 29.24
C SER A 137 -4.04 11.00 28.23
N ILE A 138 -3.68 11.35 26.98
CA ILE A 138 -3.32 10.39 25.95
C ILE A 138 -1.81 10.34 25.63
N ASN A 139 -1.01 11.06 26.41
CA ASN A 139 0.42 11.20 26.19
C ASN A 139 1.14 9.86 26.04
N THR A 140 0.90 8.92 26.96
CA THR A 140 1.52 7.57 26.92
C THR A 140 1.19 6.87 25.61
N TYR A 141 -0.08 6.89 25.18
CA TYR A 141 -0.52 6.25 23.95
C TYR A 141 0.17 6.83 22.71
N ILE A 142 0.39 8.14 22.69
CA ILE A 142 1.04 8.81 21.56
C ILE A 142 2.54 8.51 21.52
N LEU A 143 3.21 8.54 22.68
CA LEU A 143 4.65 8.39 22.77
C LEU A 143 5.14 6.95 22.58
N GLU A 144 4.36 5.95 22.94
CA GLU A 144 4.71 4.54 22.78
C GLU A 144 4.70 4.04 21.32
N ARG A 145 4.26 4.87 20.37
CA ARG A 145 4.12 4.50 18.95
C ARG A 145 4.87 5.43 18.03
N THR A 146 5.43 4.84 16.97
CA THR A 146 5.92 5.61 15.83
C THR A 146 4.83 5.69 14.77
N TRP A 147 4.14 6.82 14.71
CA TRP A 147 3.05 7.09 13.78
C TRP A 147 3.54 7.43 12.37
N HIS A 148 4.70 8.09 12.29
CA HIS A 148 5.36 8.43 11.04
C HIS A 148 6.88 8.43 11.23
N LYS A 149 7.64 7.96 10.23
CA LYS A 149 9.11 7.86 10.32
C LYS A 149 9.83 9.18 10.61
N ASN A 150 9.25 10.30 10.17
CA ASN A 150 9.79 11.65 10.35
C ASN A 150 9.13 12.40 11.51
N GLN A 151 8.41 11.71 12.41
CA GLN A 151 7.82 12.38 13.56
C GLN A 151 8.87 12.81 14.58
N THR A 152 8.63 13.95 15.20
CA THR A 152 9.29 14.38 16.42
C THR A 152 8.23 14.65 17.47
N CYS A 153 8.46 14.19 18.70
CA CYS A 153 7.55 14.43 19.81
C CYS A 153 8.23 15.31 20.84
N HIS A 154 7.53 16.33 21.29
CA HIS A 154 7.97 17.21 22.36
C HIS A 154 6.92 17.20 23.48
N GLN A 155 7.36 17.12 24.72
CA GLN A 155 6.49 17.31 25.89
C GLN A 155 6.67 18.73 26.39
N GLU A 156 5.57 19.46 26.50
CA GLU A 156 5.61 20.74 27.21
C GLU A 156 5.72 20.45 28.71
N LYS A 157 6.69 21.12 29.34
CA LYS A 157 6.79 21.12 30.80
C LYS A 157 5.77 22.10 31.36
N ASP A 158 5.05 21.69 32.38
CA ASP A 158 4.20 22.59 33.18
C ASP A 158 5.00 23.71 33.80
#